data_b085d61996823ebe6f2d07931dcdb9c2
#
_entry.id   b085d61996823ebe6f2d07931dcdb9c2
#
_cell.length_a   1.000
_cell.length_b   1.000
_cell.length_c   1.000
_cell.angle_alpha   90.00
_cell.angle_beta   90.00
_cell.angle_gamma   90.00
#
_symmetry.space_group_name_H-M   'P 1'
#
loop_
_entity.id
_entity.type
_entity.pdbx_description
1 polymer ?
#
loop_
_entity_poly.entity_id
_entity_poly.type
_entity_poly.pdbx_seq_one_letter_code
_entity_poly.pdbx_strand_id
1 'polypeptide(L)'
;QILDTFISLEQDWVPSAEGTSLYIRPFMFGNDENLGVHAVHHATFVIILSPVGSYYKEGINPVKIMIEDKDVRAVRGGTGYAKCGGNYAASNRAGEKAEEKGYSQVLWLDGVERKYIEEVGAMNVMFKIDGEIVTPALTGSILPGITRKSCIEVLKSEGYTVSERLLSVDELGEALKNGKLEEAWGCGTAAVVSPIGELCYKDVKYTINGGKIGEVTQHLYD
;
A
#
# COMPACT_ATOMS: atom_id res chain seq x y z
N GLN A 1 -3.73 24.97 8.47
CA GLN A 1 -3.39 26.41 8.34
C GLN A 1 -2.32 26.67 7.27
N ILE A 2 -1.06 26.19 7.41
CA ILE A 2 0.02 26.41 6.41
C ILE A 2 -0.38 25.84 5.06
N LEU A 3 -0.85 24.61 5.02
CA LEU A 3 -1.27 23.96 3.79
C LEU A 3 -2.44 24.68 3.12
N ASP A 4 -3.47 25.05 3.88
CA ASP A 4 -4.63 25.77 3.35
C ASP A 4 -4.23 27.12 2.74
N THR A 5 -3.37 27.85 3.43
CA THR A 5 -2.84 29.14 2.92
C THR A 5 -2.03 28.92 1.63
N PHE A 6 -1.16 27.90 1.60
CA PHE A 6 -0.33 27.62 0.44
C PHE A 6 -1.17 27.23 -0.78
N ILE A 7 -2.15 26.34 -0.61
CA ILE A 7 -3.05 25.95 -1.71
C ILE A 7 -3.89 27.13 -2.19
N SER A 8 -4.33 28.01 -1.28
CA SER A 8 -5.08 29.21 -1.67
C SER A 8 -4.27 30.19 -2.48
N LEU A 9 -2.95 30.30 -2.19
CA LEU A 9 -2.03 31.15 -2.96
C LEU A 9 -1.69 30.55 -4.34
N GLU A 10 -1.63 29.24 -4.42
CA GLU A 10 -1.22 28.47 -5.60
C GLU A 10 -2.42 27.81 -6.33
N GLN A 11 -3.62 28.31 -6.12
CA GLN A 11 -4.86 27.73 -6.65
C GLN A 11 -4.88 27.57 -8.19
N ASP A 12 -4.14 28.40 -8.91
CA ASP A 12 -4.03 28.34 -10.37
C ASP A 12 -3.34 27.06 -10.88
N TRP A 13 -2.60 26.35 -9.99
CA TRP A 13 -2.00 25.05 -10.29
C TRP A 13 -2.98 23.88 -10.16
N VAL A 14 -4.16 24.09 -9.59
CA VAL A 14 -5.19 23.05 -9.48
C VAL A 14 -5.77 22.74 -10.87
N PRO A 15 -5.53 21.54 -11.42
CA PRO A 15 -5.99 21.23 -12.76
C PRO A 15 -7.52 21.05 -12.79
N SER A 16 -8.15 21.44 -13.89
CA SER A 16 -9.61 21.36 -14.08
C SER A 16 -10.06 20.25 -15.02
N ALA A 17 -9.13 19.56 -15.70
CA ALA A 17 -9.49 18.47 -16.59
C ALA A 17 -9.96 17.24 -15.79
N GLU A 18 -10.94 16.51 -16.33
CA GLU A 18 -11.45 15.28 -15.72
C GLU A 18 -10.32 14.25 -15.51
N GLY A 19 -10.33 13.56 -14.38
CA GLY A 19 -9.31 12.57 -14.00
C GLY A 19 -7.98 13.19 -13.60
N THR A 20 -7.89 14.51 -13.43
CA THR A 20 -6.70 15.20 -12.94
C THR A 20 -6.84 15.61 -11.49
N SER A 21 -5.72 15.81 -10.80
CA SER A 21 -5.70 16.30 -9.41
C SER A 21 -4.41 17.06 -9.12
N LEU A 22 -4.40 17.81 -8.02
CA LEU A 22 -3.19 18.42 -7.49
C LEU A 22 -2.57 17.49 -6.47
N TYR A 23 -1.39 16.94 -6.79
CA TYR A 23 -0.64 16.13 -5.84
C TYR A 23 0.12 17.01 -4.85
N ILE A 24 -0.11 16.79 -3.57
CA ILE A 24 0.50 17.55 -2.48
C ILE A 24 1.54 16.66 -1.80
N ARG A 25 2.81 17.10 -1.82
CA ARG A 25 3.93 16.36 -1.23
C ARG A 25 4.54 17.15 -0.07
N PRO A 26 4.09 17.00 1.17
CA PRO A 26 4.85 17.46 2.32
C PRO A 26 5.99 16.48 2.61
N PHE A 27 7.17 16.99 2.91
CA PHE A 27 8.29 16.18 3.37
C PHE A 27 9.22 16.98 4.27
N MET A 28 10.03 16.28 5.03
CA MET A 28 10.99 16.88 5.95
C MET A 28 12.31 16.11 5.91
N PHE A 29 13.41 16.82 6.03
CA PHE A 29 14.75 16.23 6.12
C PHE A 29 15.62 16.99 7.11
N GLY A 30 16.57 16.27 7.73
CA GLY A 30 17.57 16.88 8.60
C GLY A 30 18.58 17.68 7.80
N ASN A 31 18.97 18.85 8.31
CA ASN A 31 19.96 19.73 7.68
C ASN A 31 20.98 20.28 8.68
N ASP A 32 21.31 19.49 9.71
CA ASP A 32 22.39 19.83 10.64
C ASP A 32 23.73 19.92 9.90
N GLU A 33 24.57 20.85 10.31
CA GLU A 33 25.92 21.09 9.75
C GLU A 33 26.95 20.07 10.27
N ASN A 34 26.66 18.77 10.13
CA ASN A 34 27.50 17.71 10.65
C ASN A 34 27.50 16.48 9.70
N LEU A 35 28.69 15.88 9.51
CA LEU A 35 28.86 14.68 8.70
C LEU A 35 28.70 13.37 9.49
N GLY A 36 28.70 13.44 10.81
CA GLY A 36 28.55 12.26 11.67
C GLY A 36 27.13 11.73 11.75
N VAL A 37 26.98 10.48 12.20
CA VAL A 37 25.66 9.92 12.54
C VAL A 37 25.25 10.46 13.92
N HIS A 38 24.17 11.21 13.94
CA HIS A 38 23.64 11.85 15.17
C HIS A 38 22.12 12.01 15.09
N ALA A 39 21.50 12.36 16.21
CA ALA A 39 20.11 12.76 16.22
C ALA A 39 19.93 14.11 15.50
N VAL A 40 18.85 14.25 14.74
CA VAL A 40 18.54 15.48 14.01
C VAL A 40 18.07 16.56 15.00
N HIS A 41 18.69 17.72 14.96
CA HIS A 41 18.34 18.91 15.77
C HIS A 41 17.76 20.05 14.92
N HIS A 42 18.14 20.10 13.64
CA HIS A 42 17.61 21.07 12.68
C HIS A 42 17.03 20.33 11.48
N ALA A 43 15.82 20.70 11.09
CA ALA A 43 15.14 20.09 9.96
C ALA A 43 14.47 21.14 9.08
N THR A 44 14.49 20.90 7.77
CA THR A 44 13.73 21.67 6.80
C THR A 44 12.46 20.95 6.43
N PHE A 45 11.32 21.63 6.58
CA PHE A 45 10.02 21.17 6.12
C PHE A 45 9.66 21.84 4.79
N VAL A 46 9.24 21.05 3.82
CA VAL A 46 8.92 21.50 2.45
C VAL A 46 7.57 20.95 2.04
N ILE A 47 6.78 21.74 1.33
CA ILE A 47 5.59 21.29 0.62
C ILE A 47 5.79 21.62 -0.85
N ILE A 48 5.66 20.63 -1.72
CA ILE A 48 5.64 20.82 -3.17
C ILE A 48 4.29 20.39 -3.72
N LEU A 49 3.85 21.08 -4.77
CA LEU A 49 2.61 20.81 -5.49
C LEU A 49 2.95 20.36 -6.90
N SER A 50 2.17 19.42 -7.44
CA SER A 50 2.32 18.96 -8.81
C SER A 50 0.95 18.62 -9.40
N PRO A 51 0.52 19.27 -10.50
CA PRO A 51 -0.61 18.78 -11.28
C PRO A 51 -0.30 17.38 -11.81
N VAL A 52 -1.22 16.45 -11.64
CA VAL A 52 -1.07 15.05 -12.07
C VAL A 52 -2.31 14.60 -12.85
N GLY A 53 -2.12 13.71 -13.83
CA GLY A 53 -3.20 13.01 -14.49
C GLY A 53 -3.71 11.82 -13.67
N SER A 54 -4.65 11.08 -14.24
CA SER A 54 -5.12 9.83 -13.64
C SER A 54 -3.96 8.86 -13.41
N TYR A 55 -3.91 8.27 -12.24
CA TYR A 55 -2.91 7.24 -11.91
C TYR A 55 -3.04 6.02 -12.85
N TYR A 56 -4.26 5.67 -13.20
CA TYR A 56 -4.57 4.62 -14.16
C TYR A 56 -5.15 5.23 -15.44
N LYS A 57 -4.37 5.30 -16.52
CA LYS A 57 -4.80 5.88 -17.81
C LYS A 57 -5.98 5.15 -18.45
N GLU A 58 -6.11 3.85 -18.19
CA GLU A 58 -7.11 2.95 -18.78
C GLU A 58 -8.12 2.42 -17.73
N GLY A 59 -8.25 3.11 -16.59
CA GLY A 59 -9.02 2.63 -15.43
C GLY A 59 -8.23 1.67 -14.56
N ILE A 60 -8.85 1.16 -13.50
CA ILE A 60 -8.22 0.20 -12.59
C ILE A 60 -8.20 -1.20 -13.24
N ASN A 61 -7.01 -1.80 -13.33
CA ASN A 61 -6.83 -3.17 -13.79
C ASN A 61 -6.19 -4.04 -12.70
N PRO A 62 -6.63 -5.29 -12.52
CA PRO A 62 -6.04 -6.18 -11.54
C PRO A 62 -4.56 -6.43 -11.82
N VAL A 63 -3.73 -6.22 -10.82
CA VAL A 63 -2.28 -6.42 -10.91
C VAL A 63 -1.85 -7.81 -10.47
N LYS A 64 -0.66 -8.22 -10.91
CA LYS A 64 -0.01 -9.46 -10.50
C LYS A 64 1.01 -9.18 -9.42
N ILE A 65 0.97 -9.93 -8.34
CA ILE A 65 1.80 -9.72 -7.15
C ILE A 65 2.60 -10.99 -6.84
N MET A 66 3.88 -10.83 -6.55
CA MET A 66 4.74 -11.90 -6.07
C MET A 66 4.89 -11.82 -4.54
N ILE A 67 4.71 -12.92 -3.83
CA ILE A 67 4.96 -12.96 -2.38
C ILE A 67 6.48 -13.07 -2.17
N GLU A 68 7.04 -12.11 -1.45
CA GLU A 68 8.48 -12.03 -1.16
C GLU A 68 8.81 -12.75 0.14
N ASP A 69 9.62 -13.78 0.08
CA ASP A 69 10.00 -14.63 1.21
C ASP A 69 11.46 -14.49 1.63
N LYS A 70 12.25 -13.67 0.93
CA LYS A 70 13.70 -13.49 1.20
C LYS A 70 14.02 -12.11 1.75
N ASP A 71 13.60 -11.07 1.02
CA ASP A 71 13.82 -9.68 1.41
C ASP A 71 12.70 -9.22 2.35
N VAL A 72 12.98 -8.22 3.18
CA VAL A 72 11.99 -7.63 4.09
C VAL A 72 11.91 -6.12 3.86
N ARG A 73 10.71 -5.58 3.96
CA ARG A 73 10.46 -4.15 3.87
C ARG A 73 10.86 -3.44 5.17
N ALA A 74 10.50 -4.03 6.29
CA ALA A 74 10.67 -3.45 7.62
C ALA A 74 10.61 -4.54 8.70
N VAL A 75 10.98 -4.18 9.93
CA VAL A 75 10.87 -5.04 11.10
C VAL A 75 10.22 -4.28 12.26
N ARG A 76 9.63 -4.99 13.20
CA ARG A 76 9.14 -4.40 14.47
C ARG A 76 10.30 -3.74 15.22
N GLY A 77 10.07 -2.57 15.79
CA GLY A 77 11.10 -1.77 16.43
C GLY A 77 11.97 -0.95 15.47
N GLY A 78 11.78 -1.11 14.15
CA GLY A 78 12.38 -0.29 13.12
C GLY A 78 11.50 0.90 12.73
N THR A 79 11.64 1.35 11.48
CA THR A 79 10.97 2.55 10.96
C THR A 79 9.75 2.26 10.08
N GLY A 80 9.29 1.00 9.99
CA GLY A 80 8.23 0.58 9.07
C GLY A 80 6.89 1.29 9.27
N TYR A 81 6.58 1.71 10.49
CA TYR A 81 5.38 2.46 10.84
C TYR A 81 5.44 3.94 10.43
N ALA A 82 6.60 4.43 10.04
CA ALA A 82 6.83 5.83 9.66
C ALA A 82 6.98 5.98 8.14
N LYS A 83 6.63 7.15 7.60
CA LYS A 83 6.83 7.52 6.19
C LYS A 83 8.29 7.93 5.95
N CYS A 84 9.21 6.99 6.07
CA CYS A 84 10.66 7.19 6.08
C CYS A 84 11.28 6.64 4.79
N GLY A 85 12.20 7.41 4.19
CA GLY A 85 12.83 7.07 2.91
C GLY A 85 13.55 5.72 2.89
N GLY A 86 14.12 5.30 4.02
CA GLY A 86 14.80 4.01 4.17
C GLY A 86 13.89 2.81 3.92
N ASN A 87 12.60 2.88 4.29
CA ASN A 87 11.65 1.81 4.03
C ASN A 87 11.42 1.61 2.52
N TYR A 88 11.43 2.70 1.75
CA TYR A 88 11.25 2.66 0.30
C TYR A 88 12.53 2.17 -0.40
N ALA A 89 13.69 2.63 0.03
CA ALA A 89 14.96 2.14 -0.48
C ALA A 89 15.12 0.62 -0.28
N ALA A 90 14.73 0.09 0.89
CA ALA A 90 14.76 -1.35 1.18
C ALA A 90 13.86 -2.17 0.25
N SER A 91 12.79 -1.56 -0.30
CA SER A 91 11.84 -2.27 -1.16
C SER A 91 12.26 -2.35 -2.63
N ASN A 92 13.22 -1.53 -3.08
CA ASN A 92 13.57 -1.42 -4.51
C ASN A 92 14.08 -2.74 -5.08
N ARG A 93 15.01 -3.42 -4.40
CA ARG A 93 15.60 -4.67 -4.90
C ARG A 93 14.57 -5.77 -5.16
N ALA A 94 13.64 -5.97 -4.25
CA ALA A 94 12.59 -6.97 -4.41
C ALA A 94 11.58 -6.53 -5.48
N GLY A 95 11.28 -5.22 -5.58
CA GLY A 95 10.44 -4.64 -6.61
C GLY A 95 10.99 -4.88 -8.02
N GLU A 96 12.27 -4.58 -8.26
CA GLU A 96 12.94 -4.83 -9.54
C GLU A 96 12.91 -6.31 -9.93
N LYS A 97 13.25 -7.20 -9.00
CA LYS A 97 13.17 -8.66 -9.24
C LYS A 97 11.76 -9.15 -9.58
N ALA A 98 10.73 -8.55 -8.97
CA ALA A 98 9.36 -8.88 -9.28
C ALA A 98 8.98 -8.41 -10.69
N GLU A 99 9.38 -7.19 -11.05
CA GLU A 99 9.15 -6.59 -12.38
C GLU A 99 9.82 -7.41 -13.48
N GLU A 100 11.08 -7.84 -13.30
CA GLU A 100 11.80 -8.73 -14.22
C GLU A 100 11.05 -10.05 -14.47
N LYS A 101 10.26 -10.52 -13.49
CA LYS A 101 9.43 -11.72 -13.59
C LYS A 101 8.00 -11.44 -14.07
N GLY A 102 7.67 -10.19 -14.40
CA GLY A 102 6.35 -9.77 -14.89
C GLY A 102 5.30 -9.53 -13.80
N TYR A 103 5.72 -9.28 -12.56
CA TYR A 103 4.85 -8.88 -11.45
C TYR A 103 4.96 -7.37 -11.20
N SER A 104 3.86 -6.74 -10.86
CA SER A 104 3.80 -5.29 -10.65
C SER A 104 4.42 -4.86 -9.31
N GLN A 105 4.30 -5.73 -8.27
CA GLN A 105 4.75 -5.44 -6.91
C GLN A 105 5.00 -6.76 -6.16
N VAL A 106 5.52 -6.63 -4.94
CA VAL A 106 5.66 -7.74 -4.00
C VAL A 106 4.68 -7.62 -2.82
N LEU A 107 4.21 -8.75 -2.32
CA LEU A 107 3.51 -8.88 -1.04
C LEU A 107 4.55 -9.21 0.02
N TRP A 108 4.68 -8.34 1.01
CA TRP A 108 5.68 -8.45 2.07
C TRP A 108 5.24 -9.36 3.20
N LEU A 109 6.16 -10.18 3.66
CA LEU A 109 6.03 -10.93 4.90
C LEU A 109 6.79 -10.22 6.03
N ASP A 110 6.39 -10.48 7.27
CA ASP A 110 7.04 -9.93 8.46
C ASP A 110 8.54 -10.28 8.51
N GLY A 111 9.33 -9.38 9.07
CA GLY A 111 10.78 -9.48 9.06
C GLY A 111 11.38 -10.49 10.05
N VAL A 112 10.58 -11.09 10.93
CA VAL A 112 11.04 -12.00 11.99
C VAL A 112 10.74 -13.45 11.62
N GLU A 113 9.47 -13.78 11.44
CA GLU A 113 9.02 -15.15 11.20
C GLU A 113 8.89 -15.48 9.71
N ARG A 114 8.84 -14.47 8.84
CA ARG A 114 8.58 -14.61 7.39
C ARG A 114 7.28 -15.36 7.10
N LYS A 115 6.30 -15.13 7.94
CA LYS A 115 5.05 -15.88 7.99
C LYS A 115 3.82 -15.00 7.82
N TYR A 116 3.83 -13.83 8.42
CA TYR A 116 2.65 -12.96 8.46
C TYR A 116 2.74 -11.88 7.38
N ILE A 117 1.63 -11.69 6.70
CA ILE A 117 1.49 -10.69 5.65
C ILE A 117 1.49 -9.29 6.28
N GLU A 118 2.17 -8.34 5.65
CA GLU A 118 2.25 -6.97 6.12
C GLU A 118 1.69 -5.95 5.12
N GLU A 119 2.34 -5.75 3.99
CA GLU A 119 1.97 -4.75 2.99
C GLU A 119 2.16 -5.29 1.57
N VAL A 120 1.58 -4.63 0.56
CA VAL A 120 1.82 -4.90 -0.85
C VAL A 120 2.50 -3.70 -1.51
N GLY A 121 3.74 -3.91 -1.98
CA GLY A 121 4.56 -2.80 -2.50
C GLY A 121 4.73 -1.69 -1.47
N ALA A 122 4.20 -0.51 -1.76
CA ALA A 122 4.18 0.66 -0.88
C ALA A 122 2.76 0.98 -0.35
N MET A 123 1.86 0.00 -0.32
CA MET A 123 0.44 0.13 0.07
C MET A 123 0.11 -0.84 1.21
N ASN A 124 -0.88 -0.47 2.02
CA ASN A 124 -1.55 -1.45 2.86
C ASN A 124 -2.32 -2.44 1.99
N VAL A 125 -2.69 -3.59 2.52
CA VAL A 125 -3.38 -4.65 1.77
C VAL A 125 -4.60 -5.14 2.53
N MET A 126 -5.64 -5.52 1.80
CA MET A 126 -6.86 -6.13 2.31
C MET A 126 -7.24 -7.36 1.48
N PHE A 127 -7.91 -8.29 2.11
CA PHE A 127 -8.37 -9.55 1.51
C PHE A 127 -9.81 -9.82 1.92
N LYS A 128 -10.63 -10.27 0.96
CA LYS A 128 -11.95 -10.80 1.27
C LYS A 128 -11.87 -12.32 1.26
N ILE A 129 -11.99 -12.92 2.45
CA ILE A 129 -11.84 -14.37 2.67
C ILE A 129 -13.11 -14.90 3.29
N ASP A 130 -13.84 -15.77 2.58
CA ASP A 130 -15.06 -16.42 3.08
C ASP A 130 -16.08 -15.39 3.61
N GLY A 131 -16.24 -14.28 2.89
CA GLY A 131 -17.13 -13.17 3.23
C GLY A 131 -16.57 -12.15 4.26
N GLU A 132 -15.50 -12.47 4.95
CA GLU A 132 -14.83 -11.57 5.91
C GLU A 132 -13.75 -10.74 5.21
N ILE A 133 -13.67 -9.46 5.53
CA ILE A 133 -12.56 -8.60 5.08
C ILE A 133 -11.47 -8.58 6.14
N VAL A 134 -10.29 -9.03 5.75
CA VAL A 134 -9.12 -9.14 6.62
C VAL A 134 -8.04 -8.19 6.16
N THR A 135 -7.48 -7.43 7.08
CA THR A 135 -6.28 -6.61 6.84
C THR A 135 -5.25 -6.88 7.94
N PRO A 136 -3.94 -6.91 7.61
CA PRO A 136 -2.90 -7.09 8.62
C PRO A 136 -3.00 -6.08 9.77
N ALA A 137 -2.90 -6.59 11.00
CA ALA A 137 -2.86 -5.77 12.20
C ALA A 137 -1.61 -4.88 12.23
N LEU A 138 -1.75 -3.67 12.74
CA LEU A 138 -0.64 -2.73 12.89
C LEU A 138 0.30 -3.17 14.03
N THR A 139 1.35 -3.89 13.68
CA THR A 139 2.29 -4.50 14.64
C THR A 139 3.54 -3.65 14.91
N GLY A 140 3.64 -2.46 14.33
CA GLY A 140 4.79 -1.56 14.47
C GLY A 140 5.77 -1.59 13.29
N SER A 141 5.57 -2.47 12.30
CA SER A 141 6.31 -2.51 11.03
C SER A 141 5.50 -2.03 9.82
N ILE A 142 4.19 -1.86 10.00
CA ILE A 142 3.23 -1.46 8.96
C ILE A 142 2.88 0.01 9.11
N LEU A 143 2.85 0.76 8.00
CA LEU A 143 2.39 2.14 8.00
C LEU A 143 0.87 2.19 8.29
N PRO A 144 0.42 2.96 9.32
CA PRO A 144 -1.00 3.16 9.59
C PRO A 144 -1.60 4.12 8.54
N GLY A 145 -1.91 3.60 7.36
CA GLY A 145 -2.38 4.38 6.22
C GLY A 145 -3.76 4.99 6.44
N ILE A 146 -3.93 6.25 6.01
CA ILE A 146 -5.24 6.93 6.10
C ILE A 146 -6.25 6.24 5.17
N THR A 147 -5.87 5.91 3.94
CA THR A 147 -6.74 5.17 3.01
C THR A 147 -7.18 3.83 3.60
N ARG A 148 -6.25 3.08 4.24
CA ARG A 148 -6.59 1.84 4.96
C ARG A 148 -7.66 2.09 6.02
N LYS A 149 -7.48 3.12 6.85
CA LYS A 149 -8.44 3.49 7.90
C LYS A 149 -9.79 3.84 7.30
N SER A 150 -9.83 4.65 6.23
CA SER A 150 -11.05 5.01 5.52
C SER A 150 -11.78 3.80 4.94
N CYS A 151 -11.07 2.89 4.29
CA CYS A 151 -11.66 1.64 3.78
C CYS A 151 -12.31 0.82 4.92
N ILE A 152 -11.62 0.68 6.07
CA ILE A 152 -12.17 -0.03 7.23
C ILE A 152 -13.46 0.62 7.75
N GLU A 153 -13.46 1.95 7.87
CA GLU A 153 -14.62 2.70 8.38
C GLU A 153 -15.82 2.61 7.41
N VAL A 154 -15.59 2.79 6.11
CA VAL A 154 -16.62 2.65 5.08
C VAL A 154 -17.23 1.25 5.11
N LEU A 155 -16.40 0.22 4.99
CA LEU A 155 -16.86 -1.17 4.98
C LEU A 155 -17.64 -1.56 6.25
N LYS A 156 -17.18 -1.14 7.43
CA LYS A 156 -17.90 -1.38 8.69
C LYS A 156 -19.25 -0.65 8.71
N SER A 157 -19.32 0.58 8.20
CA SER A 157 -20.56 1.35 8.15
C SER A 157 -21.62 0.73 7.21
N GLU A 158 -21.17 -0.04 6.22
CA GLU A 158 -22.00 -0.76 5.26
C GLU A 158 -22.34 -2.20 5.70
N GLY A 159 -21.91 -2.58 6.90
CA GLY A 159 -22.27 -3.88 7.49
C GLY A 159 -21.31 -5.03 7.16
N TYR A 160 -20.17 -4.77 6.51
CA TYR A 160 -19.16 -5.80 6.33
C TYR A 160 -18.47 -6.18 7.65
N THR A 161 -18.16 -7.45 7.80
CA THR A 161 -17.27 -7.91 8.86
C THR A 161 -15.83 -7.60 8.47
N VAL A 162 -15.16 -6.73 9.24
CA VAL A 162 -13.77 -6.32 8.98
C VAL A 162 -12.90 -6.64 10.19
N SER A 163 -11.88 -7.45 10.01
CA SER A 163 -10.90 -7.85 11.01
C SER A 163 -9.52 -7.29 10.74
N GLU A 164 -8.94 -6.69 11.77
CA GLU A 164 -7.54 -6.28 11.81
C GLU A 164 -6.76 -7.30 12.63
N ARG A 165 -6.15 -8.27 11.96
CA ARG A 165 -5.48 -9.40 12.61
C ARG A 165 -4.24 -9.85 11.89
N LEU A 166 -3.45 -10.71 12.52
CA LEU A 166 -2.38 -11.43 11.82
C LEU A 166 -3.00 -12.38 10.78
N LEU A 167 -2.47 -12.34 9.58
CA LEU A 167 -2.82 -13.23 8.48
C LEU A 167 -1.55 -13.93 8.02
N SER A 168 -1.48 -15.24 8.16
CA SER A 168 -0.30 -15.97 7.71
C SER A 168 -0.36 -16.27 6.21
N VAL A 169 0.81 -16.42 5.59
CA VAL A 169 0.92 -16.83 4.19
C VAL A 169 0.34 -18.23 3.96
N ASP A 170 0.40 -19.10 4.97
CA ASP A 170 -0.20 -20.43 4.91
C ASP A 170 -1.73 -20.36 4.89
N GLU A 171 -2.33 -19.53 5.78
CA GLU A 171 -3.79 -19.28 5.78
C GLU A 171 -4.25 -18.67 4.45
N LEU A 172 -3.52 -17.71 3.92
CA LEU A 172 -3.81 -17.14 2.61
C LEU A 172 -3.71 -18.20 1.50
N GLY A 173 -2.68 -19.06 1.57
CA GLY A 173 -2.47 -20.15 0.63
C GLY A 173 -3.60 -21.20 0.68
N GLU A 174 -4.11 -21.52 1.86
CA GLU A 174 -5.27 -22.40 2.02
C GLU A 174 -6.56 -21.76 1.48
N ALA A 175 -6.77 -20.46 1.75
CA ALA A 175 -7.91 -19.72 1.20
C ALA A 175 -7.89 -19.68 -0.33
N LEU A 176 -6.72 -19.52 -0.94
CA LEU A 176 -6.52 -19.58 -2.39
C LEU A 176 -6.85 -20.97 -2.97
N LYS A 177 -6.30 -22.03 -2.36
CA LYS A 177 -6.53 -23.41 -2.83
C LYS A 177 -7.99 -23.85 -2.75
N ASN A 178 -8.69 -23.39 -1.71
CA ASN A 178 -10.08 -23.75 -1.45
C ASN A 178 -11.10 -22.79 -2.09
N GLY A 179 -10.64 -21.80 -2.87
CA GLY A 179 -11.50 -20.80 -3.52
C GLY A 179 -12.20 -19.85 -2.54
N LYS A 180 -11.69 -19.72 -1.32
CA LYS A 180 -12.23 -18.83 -0.27
C LYS A 180 -11.67 -17.41 -0.33
N LEU A 181 -10.55 -17.19 -1.02
CA LEU A 181 -10.08 -15.85 -1.30
C LEU A 181 -10.85 -15.27 -2.48
N GLU A 182 -11.82 -14.41 -2.16
CA GLU A 182 -12.75 -13.84 -3.13
C GLU A 182 -12.17 -12.60 -3.81
N GLU A 183 -11.55 -11.70 -3.03
CA GLU A 183 -10.96 -10.47 -3.51
C GLU A 183 -9.68 -10.15 -2.73
N ALA A 184 -8.77 -9.39 -3.37
CA ALA A 184 -7.62 -8.79 -2.73
C ALA A 184 -7.30 -7.44 -3.38
N TRP A 185 -6.88 -6.47 -2.56
CA TRP A 185 -6.49 -5.15 -3.06
C TRP A 185 -5.48 -4.46 -2.17
N GLY A 186 -4.63 -3.64 -2.78
CA GLY A 186 -3.80 -2.67 -2.09
C GLY A 186 -4.57 -1.37 -1.88
N CYS A 187 -4.29 -0.64 -0.81
CA CYS A 187 -4.84 0.70 -0.58
C CYS A 187 -3.78 1.70 -0.15
N GLY A 188 -3.80 2.88 -0.78
CA GLY A 188 -2.83 3.93 -0.52
C GLY A 188 -3.21 5.24 -1.21
N THR A 189 -2.54 6.33 -0.86
CA THR A 189 -2.94 7.68 -1.32
C THR A 189 -2.88 7.84 -2.84
N ALA A 190 -1.87 7.32 -3.51
CA ALA A 190 -1.69 7.54 -4.95
C ALA A 190 -2.60 6.64 -5.80
N ALA A 191 -2.69 5.36 -5.45
CA ALA A 191 -3.49 4.38 -6.19
C ALA A 191 -4.93 4.28 -5.66
N VAL A 192 -5.25 4.91 -4.55
CA VAL A 192 -6.49 4.79 -3.78
C VAL A 192 -6.77 3.33 -3.44
N VAL A 193 -7.32 2.57 -4.37
CA VAL A 193 -7.53 1.11 -4.31
C VAL A 193 -6.96 0.46 -5.57
N SER A 194 -6.14 -0.57 -5.39
CA SER A 194 -5.49 -1.30 -6.49
C SER A 194 -5.85 -2.78 -6.42
N PRO A 195 -6.69 -3.30 -7.33
CA PRO A 195 -7.13 -4.69 -7.30
C PRO A 195 -5.97 -5.64 -7.60
N ILE A 196 -5.96 -6.81 -6.95
CA ILE A 196 -4.99 -7.87 -7.17
C ILE A 196 -5.71 -9.05 -7.83
N GLY A 197 -5.28 -9.40 -9.05
CA GLY A 197 -5.87 -10.49 -9.83
C GLY A 197 -5.08 -11.80 -9.81
N GLU A 198 -3.80 -11.75 -9.44
CA GLU A 198 -2.93 -12.91 -9.35
C GLU A 198 -1.94 -12.75 -8.19
N LEU A 199 -1.78 -13.82 -7.41
CA LEU A 199 -0.69 -13.97 -6.45
C LEU A 199 0.22 -15.11 -6.89
N CYS A 200 1.54 -14.91 -6.74
CA CYS A 200 2.54 -15.95 -6.96
C CYS A 200 3.32 -16.20 -5.68
N TYR A 201 3.36 -17.44 -5.22
CA TYR A 201 4.17 -17.86 -4.08
C TYR A 201 4.97 -19.11 -4.42
N LYS A 202 6.30 -19.02 -4.29
CA LYS A 202 7.23 -20.12 -4.62
C LYS A 202 6.96 -20.72 -6.00
N ASP A 203 6.85 -19.83 -7.00
CA ASP A 203 6.58 -20.13 -8.40
C ASP A 203 5.19 -20.80 -8.69
N VAL A 204 4.33 -20.90 -7.68
CA VAL A 204 2.93 -21.34 -7.87
C VAL A 204 2.05 -20.09 -8.02
N LYS A 205 1.28 -20.05 -9.11
CA LYS A 205 0.38 -18.94 -9.43
C LYS A 205 -1.05 -19.25 -9.00
N TYR A 206 -1.69 -18.26 -8.40
CA TYR A 206 -3.08 -18.33 -7.96
C TYR A 206 -3.84 -17.16 -8.53
N THR A 207 -4.89 -17.44 -9.30
CA THR A 207 -5.77 -16.40 -9.84
C THR A 207 -6.86 -16.08 -8.82
N ILE A 208 -7.10 -14.80 -8.55
CA ILE A 208 -8.16 -14.31 -7.66
C ILE A 208 -9.29 -13.79 -8.52
N ASN A 209 -10.54 -14.17 -8.19
CA ASN A 209 -11.75 -13.73 -8.89
C ASN A 209 -11.68 -13.85 -10.44
N GLY A 210 -11.04 -14.91 -10.94
CA GLY A 210 -10.84 -15.08 -12.39
C GLY A 210 -10.02 -13.98 -13.07
N GLY A 211 -9.18 -13.26 -12.31
CA GLY A 211 -8.40 -12.13 -12.79
C GLY A 211 -9.20 -10.84 -12.99
N LYS A 212 -10.41 -10.76 -12.45
CA LYS A 212 -11.30 -9.60 -12.56
C LYS A 212 -11.31 -8.77 -11.27
N ILE A 213 -11.74 -7.52 -11.37
CA ILE A 213 -11.98 -6.67 -10.22
C ILE A 213 -13.17 -7.24 -9.44
N GLY A 214 -13.05 -7.30 -8.12
CA GLY A 214 -14.13 -7.72 -7.25
C GLY A 214 -15.12 -6.58 -6.97
N GLU A 215 -16.33 -6.92 -6.55
CA GLU A 215 -17.41 -5.95 -6.29
C GLU A 215 -17.05 -4.99 -5.16
N VAL A 216 -16.47 -5.49 -4.07
CA VAL A 216 -16.06 -4.65 -2.93
C VAL A 216 -14.91 -3.73 -3.32
N THR A 217 -13.95 -4.25 -4.09
CA THR A 217 -12.81 -3.48 -4.58
C THR A 217 -13.25 -2.33 -5.50
N GLN A 218 -14.18 -2.62 -6.43
CA GLN A 218 -14.75 -1.61 -7.33
C GLN A 218 -15.51 -0.53 -6.54
N HIS A 219 -16.38 -0.96 -5.63
CA HIS A 219 -17.17 -0.07 -4.79
C HIS A 219 -16.29 0.90 -3.94
N LEU A 220 -15.20 0.40 -3.38
CA LEU A 220 -14.26 1.23 -2.62
C LEU A 220 -13.49 2.23 -3.52
N TYR A 221 -13.37 1.93 -4.80
CA TYR A 221 -12.71 2.82 -5.75
C TYR A 221 -13.62 3.97 -6.18
N ASP A 222 -14.91 3.70 -6.41
CA ASP A 222 -15.94 4.67 -6.86
C ASP A 222 -16.33 5.66 -5.74
#